data_b46abb265fe944acb3079cd0de83500b
#
_entry.id   b46abb265fe944acb3079cd0de83500b
#
_cell.length_a   1.000
_cell.length_b   1.000
_cell.length_c   1.000
_cell.angle_alpha   90.00
_cell.angle_beta   90.00
_cell.angle_gamma   90.00
#
_symmetry.space_group_name_H-M   'P 1'
#
loop_
_entity.id
_entity.type
_entity.pdbx_description
1 polymer ?
#
loop_
_entity_poly.entity_id
_entity_poly.type
_entity_poly.pdbx_seq_one_letter_code
_entity_poly.pdbx_strand_id
1 'polypeptide(L)'
;VPSSAGGIATGTYRNLFVEAGHSEAEVEAKLREVFDDVFKGKHRCYFAVGKDMAYISDIKNNDVRTEGMSYGMMIAVQFDRKDIFDRLWRWSKKYMQMQDGPMKGYFRWSCKRDGTPNANGPASDGELYYITSLIFASNRWGNSGEIDYLKEAQYILDCIQPRETEFTMYRGEDGKKLEKPINVKRTISLIDPATGLITFVPGAAFTDPSYHVPAFYEVWARYADDGRASYWRECARKSREYLHKSVHPMTGLNDDYNNFDGTPLHNNRLLGDCFRYDSWRVPMNIALDYSWACSDRQWQQNYGHTIQNFFFSQGIDSYLDQYNTDGTLPKQILPAGTYQPKLRHSIGLMATLAASSIMCSHPKSYDFIDRLWNAKHKPDADGYFDAYYDGLLRLFAFMHLSGHYRVIEKTPQLETYLRPATKDFTTPDSEGFVRRWMLHDPISKPNRSNTVFTDTYLNETFPQPLAYSKKDKAWNAYDSQLFNVKLYRLATCTGQKRY
;
A
#
# COMPACT_ATOMS: atom_id res chain seq x y z
N VAL A 1 -22.86 5.81 -0.53
CA VAL A 1 -22.92 5.47 -1.97
C VAL A 1 -21.50 5.32 -2.48
N PRO A 2 -21.17 4.22 -3.18
CA PRO A 2 -19.85 4.05 -3.76
C PRO A 2 -19.44 5.22 -4.67
N SER A 3 -18.18 5.58 -4.63
CA SER A 3 -17.62 6.68 -5.42
C SER A 3 -17.75 6.44 -6.92
N SER A 4 -17.93 7.50 -7.69
CA SER A 4 -17.92 7.45 -9.16
C SER A 4 -16.52 7.62 -9.75
N ALA A 5 -15.54 8.07 -8.94
CA ALA A 5 -14.14 8.25 -9.31
C ALA A 5 -13.24 7.94 -8.12
N GLY A 6 -12.03 7.47 -8.39
CA GLY A 6 -11.05 7.11 -7.36
C GLY A 6 -10.32 8.30 -6.75
N GLY A 7 -9.63 8.03 -5.64
CA GLY A 7 -8.87 9.04 -4.89
C GLY A 7 -7.76 9.73 -5.69
N ILE A 8 -7.18 9.05 -6.70
CA ILE A 8 -6.20 9.66 -7.62
C ILE A 8 -6.79 10.89 -8.34
N ALA A 9 -8.08 10.81 -8.71
CA ALA A 9 -8.75 11.90 -9.42
C ALA A 9 -9.40 12.92 -8.47
N THR A 10 -9.85 12.48 -7.30
CA THR A 10 -10.71 13.28 -6.41
C THR A 10 -10.00 13.81 -5.17
N GLY A 11 -8.89 13.17 -4.75
CA GLY A 11 -8.23 13.41 -3.47
C GLY A 11 -9.07 13.02 -2.26
N THR A 12 -10.20 12.33 -2.44
CA THR A 12 -11.14 11.97 -1.37
C THR A 12 -11.25 10.46 -1.21
N TYR A 13 -11.42 10.02 0.03
CA TYR A 13 -11.52 8.62 0.41
C TYR A 13 -12.64 8.45 1.41
N ARG A 14 -13.50 7.46 1.20
CA ARG A 14 -14.64 7.19 2.08
C ARG A 14 -14.18 6.71 3.46
N ASN A 15 -14.88 7.14 4.50
CA ASN A 15 -14.77 6.57 5.82
C ASN A 15 -16.03 5.74 6.11
N LEU A 16 -15.95 4.43 5.84
CA LEU A 16 -17.09 3.52 5.99
C LEU A 16 -17.45 3.25 7.45
N PHE A 17 -16.53 3.42 8.37
CA PHE A 17 -16.86 3.33 9.80
C PHE A 17 -17.75 4.51 10.22
N VAL A 18 -17.48 5.71 9.75
CA VAL A 18 -18.37 6.87 9.98
C VAL A 18 -19.70 6.65 9.29
N GLU A 19 -19.72 6.14 8.06
CA GLU A 19 -20.96 5.78 7.37
C GLU A 19 -21.75 4.69 8.12
N ALA A 20 -21.09 3.81 8.87
CA ALA A 20 -21.68 2.78 9.71
C ALA A 20 -22.16 3.31 11.07
N GLY A 21 -21.95 4.60 11.38
CA GLY A 21 -22.46 5.25 12.57
C GLY A 21 -21.44 5.54 13.69
N HIS A 22 -20.16 5.22 13.50
CA HIS A 22 -19.10 5.59 14.43
C HIS A 22 -18.70 7.06 14.26
N SER A 23 -18.33 7.72 15.34
CA SER A 23 -17.76 9.07 15.27
C SER A 23 -16.32 9.04 14.72
N GLU A 24 -15.86 10.13 14.13
CA GLU A 24 -14.47 10.26 13.68
C GLU A 24 -13.48 10.02 14.82
N ALA A 25 -13.79 10.49 16.02
CA ALA A 25 -12.93 10.28 17.19
C ALA A 25 -12.82 8.81 17.60
N GLU A 26 -13.90 8.04 17.52
CA GLU A 26 -13.88 6.59 17.77
C GLU A 26 -13.07 5.87 16.69
N VAL A 27 -13.22 6.26 15.43
CA VAL A 27 -12.45 5.67 14.30
C VAL A 27 -10.95 5.94 14.48
N GLU A 28 -10.57 7.16 14.82
CA GLU A 28 -9.17 7.53 15.08
C GLU A 28 -8.57 6.78 16.28
N ALA A 29 -9.35 6.63 17.35
CA ALA A 29 -8.92 5.88 18.53
C ALA A 29 -8.74 4.38 18.20
N LYS A 30 -9.68 3.81 17.45
CA LYS A 30 -9.64 2.40 17.05
C LYS A 30 -8.50 2.13 16.07
N LEU A 31 -8.27 3.02 15.12
CA LEU A 31 -7.17 2.92 14.17
C LEU A 31 -5.80 2.93 14.90
N ARG A 32 -5.65 3.78 15.92
CA ARG A 32 -4.45 3.79 16.79
C ARG A 32 -4.31 2.51 17.60
N GLU A 33 -5.40 1.98 18.17
CA GLU A 33 -5.39 0.71 18.89
C GLU A 33 -4.89 -0.42 17.97
N VAL A 34 -5.44 -0.54 16.77
CA VAL A 34 -5.06 -1.58 15.81
C VAL A 34 -3.61 -1.41 15.32
N PHE A 35 -3.16 -0.18 15.13
CA PHE A 35 -1.74 0.11 14.85
C PHE A 35 -0.85 -0.34 16.01
N ASP A 36 -1.20 0.00 17.24
CA ASP A 36 -0.41 -0.33 18.41
C ASP A 36 -0.36 -1.85 18.67
N ASP A 37 -1.39 -2.62 18.32
CA ASP A 37 -1.37 -4.08 18.37
C ASP A 37 -0.21 -4.66 17.56
N VAL A 38 0.07 -4.11 16.37
CA VAL A 38 1.14 -4.58 15.47
C VAL A 38 2.50 -4.04 15.88
N PHE A 39 2.59 -2.78 16.32
CA PHE A 39 3.86 -2.07 16.52
C PHE A 39 4.33 -1.98 17.98
N LYS A 40 3.44 -2.04 18.96
CA LYS A 40 3.80 -1.79 20.37
C LYS A 40 3.25 -2.84 21.35
N GLY A 41 2.12 -3.44 21.04
CA GLY A 41 1.38 -4.32 21.95
C GLY A 41 2.17 -5.57 22.40
N LYS A 42 1.56 -6.35 23.28
CA LYS A 42 2.12 -7.61 23.79
C LYS A 42 2.46 -8.59 22.65
N HIS A 43 1.66 -8.60 21.61
CA HIS A 43 1.79 -9.48 20.45
C HIS A 43 2.33 -8.75 19.21
N ARG A 44 3.07 -7.66 19.42
CA ARG A 44 3.65 -6.88 18.33
C ARG A 44 4.53 -7.72 17.42
N CYS A 45 4.54 -7.33 16.16
CA CYS A 45 5.44 -7.91 15.16
C CYS A 45 6.67 -7.02 14.89
N TYR A 46 6.65 -5.77 15.30
CA TYR A 46 7.73 -4.81 15.13
C TYR A 46 8.78 -4.89 16.24
N PHE A 47 10.06 -4.96 15.85
CA PHE A 47 11.19 -5.04 16.76
C PHE A 47 12.33 -4.11 16.33
N ALA A 48 12.71 -3.18 17.19
CA ALA A 48 13.87 -2.31 16.97
C ALA A 48 15.18 -3.09 17.11
N VAL A 49 16.16 -2.76 16.27
CA VAL A 49 17.51 -3.34 16.28
C VAL A 49 18.54 -2.21 16.32
N GLY A 50 19.29 -2.15 17.39
CA GLY A 50 20.23 -1.05 17.58
C GLY A 50 19.57 0.32 17.60
N LYS A 51 20.27 1.32 17.05
CA LYS A 51 19.78 2.72 17.06
C LYS A 51 18.92 3.08 15.86
N ASP A 52 19.13 2.44 14.72
CA ASP A 52 18.69 2.92 13.40
C ASP A 52 17.97 1.89 12.54
N MET A 53 17.82 0.65 12.98
CA MET A 53 17.16 -0.42 12.26
C MET A 53 15.98 -1.00 13.03
N ALA A 54 15.09 -1.67 12.31
CA ALA A 54 14.01 -2.47 12.86
C ALA A 54 13.53 -3.50 11.85
N TYR A 55 12.82 -4.54 12.31
CA TYR A 55 12.16 -5.49 11.45
C TYR A 55 10.72 -5.79 11.91
N ILE A 56 9.92 -6.26 10.97
CA ILE A 56 8.64 -6.94 11.21
C ILE A 56 8.91 -8.44 11.13
N SER A 57 8.59 -9.18 12.18
CA SER A 57 8.75 -10.63 12.23
C SER A 57 7.45 -11.36 12.07
N ASP A 58 7.44 -12.39 11.24
CA ASP A 58 6.44 -13.46 11.37
C ASP A 58 6.75 -14.24 12.65
N ILE A 59 5.95 -13.98 13.67
CA ILE A 59 6.20 -14.53 15.03
C ILE A 59 6.07 -16.06 15.03
N LYS A 60 5.10 -16.58 14.30
CA LYS A 60 4.80 -18.00 14.24
C LYS A 60 5.90 -18.80 13.52
N ASN A 61 6.43 -18.24 12.43
CA ASN A 61 7.51 -18.85 11.65
C ASN A 61 8.91 -18.41 12.11
N ASN A 62 9.00 -17.47 13.05
CA ASN A 62 10.26 -16.97 13.62
C ASN A 62 11.24 -16.44 12.57
N ASP A 63 10.73 -15.78 11.56
CA ASP A 63 11.52 -15.19 10.47
C ASP A 63 11.09 -13.74 10.16
N VAL A 64 11.82 -13.13 9.24
CA VAL A 64 11.55 -11.80 8.70
C VAL A 64 11.34 -11.93 7.20
N ARG A 65 10.18 -11.50 6.71
CA ARG A 65 9.77 -11.64 5.30
C ARG A 65 9.66 -10.28 4.63
N THR A 66 9.95 -10.24 3.33
CA THR A 66 9.73 -9.02 2.52
C THR A 66 8.28 -8.56 2.56
N GLU A 67 7.32 -9.48 2.64
CA GLU A 67 5.92 -9.19 2.85
C GLU A 67 5.71 -8.29 4.08
N GLY A 68 6.08 -8.74 5.27
CA GLY A 68 5.90 -7.95 6.50
C GLY A 68 6.72 -6.67 6.54
N MET A 69 7.95 -6.70 6.01
CA MET A 69 8.82 -5.52 5.95
C MET A 69 8.23 -4.44 5.06
N SER A 70 7.81 -4.79 3.86
CA SER A 70 7.22 -3.86 2.90
C SER A 70 5.83 -3.38 3.33
N TYR A 71 5.03 -4.24 3.94
CA TYR A 71 3.75 -3.85 4.58
C TYR A 71 3.98 -2.86 5.72
N GLY A 72 4.96 -3.11 6.58
CA GLY A 72 5.32 -2.21 7.67
C GLY A 72 5.76 -0.83 7.16
N MET A 73 6.50 -0.78 6.06
CA MET A 73 6.87 0.50 5.41
C MET A 73 5.64 1.21 4.83
N MET A 74 4.74 0.50 4.16
CA MET A 74 3.50 1.08 3.65
C MET A 74 2.64 1.65 4.77
N ILE A 75 2.46 0.91 5.85
CA ILE A 75 1.73 1.38 7.04
C ILE A 75 2.41 2.61 7.63
N ALA A 76 3.73 2.55 7.82
CA ALA A 76 4.49 3.65 8.41
C ALA A 76 4.36 4.96 7.60
N VAL A 77 4.43 4.89 6.27
CA VAL A 77 4.28 6.08 5.44
C VAL A 77 2.84 6.62 5.44
N GLN A 78 1.84 5.76 5.55
CA GLN A 78 0.44 6.19 5.68
C GLN A 78 0.15 6.88 7.03
N PHE A 79 0.78 6.41 8.11
CA PHE A 79 0.66 7.00 9.45
C PHE A 79 1.65 8.13 9.74
N ASP A 80 2.40 8.60 8.73
CA ASP A 80 3.44 9.63 8.86
C ASP A 80 4.53 9.29 9.90
N ARG A 81 4.91 8.01 9.96
CA ARG A 81 5.92 7.50 10.89
C ARG A 81 7.24 7.24 10.14
N LYS A 82 7.89 8.36 9.78
CA LYS A 82 9.23 8.33 9.15
C LYS A 82 10.25 7.55 9.96
N ASP A 83 10.20 7.64 11.27
CA ASP A 83 11.08 6.94 12.21
C ASP A 83 10.99 5.41 12.05
N ILE A 84 9.78 4.85 11.91
CA ILE A 84 9.54 3.43 11.67
C ILE A 84 9.96 3.06 10.25
N PHE A 85 9.54 3.85 9.26
CA PHE A 85 9.83 3.62 7.85
C PHE A 85 11.33 3.50 7.59
N ASP A 86 12.11 4.47 8.02
CA ASP A 86 13.56 4.51 7.79
C ASP A 86 14.28 3.31 8.45
N ARG A 87 13.85 2.91 9.63
CA ARG A 87 14.41 1.74 10.33
C ARG A 87 14.13 0.44 9.59
N LEU A 88 12.90 0.25 9.09
CA LEU A 88 12.53 -0.93 8.30
C LEU A 88 13.28 -0.95 6.97
N TRP A 89 13.39 0.20 6.30
CA TRP A 89 14.13 0.31 5.04
C TRP A 89 15.61 -0.04 5.23
N ARG A 90 16.28 0.52 6.23
CA ARG A 90 17.69 0.23 6.48
C ARG A 90 17.96 -1.26 6.73
N TRP A 91 17.08 -1.93 7.48
CA TRP A 91 17.19 -3.37 7.71
C TRP A 91 16.97 -4.17 6.41
N SER A 92 15.92 -3.84 5.65
CA SER A 92 15.62 -4.48 4.36
C SER A 92 16.77 -4.34 3.37
N LYS A 93 17.30 -3.12 3.24
CA LYS A 93 18.41 -2.84 2.33
C LYS A 93 19.68 -3.58 2.73
N LYS A 94 19.98 -3.65 4.02
CA LYS A 94 21.20 -4.29 4.54
C LYS A 94 21.18 -5.80 4.42
N TYR A 95 20.07 -6.44 4.80
CA TYR A 95 20.02 -7.89 4.96
C TYR A 95 19.25 -8.62 3.87
N MET A 96 18.26 -7.97 3.27
CA MET A 96 17.40 -8.61 2.27
C MET A 96 17.78 -8.25 0.84
N GLN A 97 18.11 -6.99 0.54
CA GLN A 97 18.45 -6.60 -0.83
C GLN A 97 19.76 -7.23 -1.28
N MET A 98 19.71 -7.99 -2.36
CA MET A 98 20.89 -8.65 -2.94
C MET A 98 21.75 -7.63 -3.69
N GLN A 99 23.02 -7.55 -3.31
CA GLN A 99 23.97 -6.56 -3.84
C GLN A 99 24.74 -7.07 -5.05
N ASP A 100 24.74 -8.38 -5.26
CA ASP A 100 25.46 -9.08 -6.34
C ASP A 100 24.67 -10.30 -6.83
N GLY A 101 25.27 -11.03 -7.77
CA GLY A 101 24.70 -12.26 -8.33
C GLY A 101 23.54 -12.03 -9.29
N PRO A 102 22.92 -13.14 -9.75
CA PRO A 102 21.86 -13.11 -10.76
C PRO A 102 20.65 -12.27 -10.36
N MET A 103 20.32 -12.25 -9.06
CA MET A 103 19.15 -11.55 -8.50
C MET A 103 19.53 -10.20 -7.88
N LYS A 104 20.64 -9.58 -8.27
CA LYS A 104 21.03 -8.25 -7.80
C LYS A 104 19.86 -7.26 -7.90
N GLY A 105 19.63 -6.52 -6.82
CA GLY A 105 18.59 -5.50 -6.70
C GLY A 105 17.23 -6.01 -6.20
N TYR A 106 16.96 -7.32 -6.36
CA TYR A 106 15.81 -7.97 -5.71
C TYR A 106 16.10 -8.28 -4.24
N PHE A 107 15.06 -8.64 -3.50
CA PHE A 107 15.16 -8.92 -2.06
C PHE A 107 14.96 -10.40 -1.77
N ARG A 108 15.80 -10.97 -0.90
CA ARG A 108 15.53 -12.30 -0.33
C ARG A 108 14.20 -12.27 0.41
N TRP A 109 13.27 -13.14 0.04
CA TRP A 109 11.93 -13.08 0.58
C TRP A 109 11.87 -13.42 2.09
N SER A 110 12.86 -14.17 2.62
CA SER A 110 12.92 -14.53 4.03
C SER A 110 14.36 -14.53 4.56
N CYS A 111 14.54 -13.97 5.74
CA CYS A 111 15.74 -13.99 6.55
C CYS A 111 15.41 -14.39 8.00
N LYS A 112 16.41 -14.87 8.73
CA LYS A 112 16.32 -14.95 10.19
C LYS A 112 16.30 -13.55 10.79
N ARG A 113 15.94 -13.42 12.06
CA ARG A 113 15.93 -12.14 12.79
C ARG A 113 17.31 -11.49 12.95
N ASP A 114 18.39 -12.26 12.83
CA ASP A 114 19.77 -11.77 12.82
C ASP A 114 20.24 -11.31 11.41
N GLY A 115 19.38 -11.43 10.40
CA GLY A 115 19.67 -11.08 9.01
C GLY A 115 20.25 -12.21 8.18
N THR A 116 20.50 -13.39 8.75
CA THR A 116 20.97 -14.56 7.99
C THR A 116 19.89 -14.98 6.97
N PRO A 117 20.23 -15.14 5.67
CA PRO A 117 19.25 -15.54 4.67
C PRO A 117 18.65 -16.94 4.93
N ASN A 118 17.34 -17.05 4.84
CA ASN A 118 16.63 -18.32 4.71
C ASN A 118 16.41 -18.68 3.23
N ALA A 119 16.39 -17.67 2.36
CA ALA A 119 16.16 -17.81 0.92
C ALA A 119 17.17 -17.02 0.11
N ASN A 120 17.42 -17.47 -1.12
CA ASN A 120 18.34 -16.83 -2.06
C ASN A 120 17.63 -16.14 -3.24
N GLY A 121 16.32 -16.01 -3.17
CA GLY A 121 15.50 -15.39 -4.21
C GLY A 121 14.36 -14.58 -3.64
N PRO A 122 13.72 -13.76 -4.47
CA PRO A 122 12.59 -12.93 -4.07
C PRO A 122 11.26 -13.68 -4.12
N ALA A 123 10.25 -13.09 -3.49
CA ALA A 123 8.84 -13.26 -3.76
C ALA A 123 8.32 -11.92 -4.27
N SER A 124 7.67 -11.92 -5.43
CA SER A 124 7.43 -10.69 -6.21
C SER A 124 6.54 -9.64 -5.53
N ASP A 125 5.70 -10.03 -4.57
CA ASP A 125 4.83 -9.12 -3.81
C ASP A 125 5.60 -8.10 -2.96
N GLY A 126 6.74 -8.49 -2.42
CA GLY A 126 7.58 -7.58 -1.61
C GLY A 126 8.07 -6.38 -2.40
N GLU A 127 8.54 -6.60 -3.62
CA GLU A 127 9.03 -5.54 -4.51
C GLU A 127 7.95 -4.49 -4.82
N LEU A 128 6.69 -4.93 -5.03
CA LEU A 128 5.56 -4.02 -5.28
C LEU A 128 5.38 -3.01 -4.13
N TYR A 129 5.34 -3.51 -2.92
CA TYR A 129 5.13 -2.69 -1.73
C TYR A 129 6.35 -1.83 -1.39
N TYR A 130 7.59 -2.34 -1.58
CA TYR A 130 8.81 -1.55 -1.41
C TYR A 130 8.81 -0.35 -2.35
N ILE A 131 8.59 -0.56 -3.65
CA ILE A 131 8.59 0.50 -4.65
C ILE A 131 7.52 1.54 -4.31
N THR A 132 6.28 1.09 -4.07
CA THR A 132 5.15 2.00 -3.84
C THR A 132 5.33 2.80 -2.55
N SER A 133 5.77 2.15 -1.47
CA SER A 133 6.01 2.84 -0.19
C SER A 133 7.17 3.83 -0.27
N LEU A 134 8.24 3.53 -1.00
CA LEU A 134 9.35 4.46 -1.26
C LEU A 134 8.90 5.67 -2.09
N ILE A 135 8.07 5.47 -3.11
CA ILE A 135 7.46 6.58 -3.87
C ILE A 135 6.62 7.46 -2.92
N PHE A 136 5.81 6.88 -2.06
CA PHE A 136 5.03 7.64 -1.08
C PHE A 136 5.91 8.35 -0.06
N ALA A 137 7.00 7.75 0.38
CA ALA A 137 7.98 8.39 1.25
C ALA A 137 8.63 9.61 0.58
N SER A 138 9.01 9.47 -0.69
CA SER A 138 9.49 10.59 -1.51
C SER A 138 8.46 11.71 -1.59
N ASN A 139 7.20 11.37 -1.87
CA ASN A 139 6.13 12.34 -1.99
C ASN A 139 5.82 13.06 -0.67
N ARG A 140 5.90 12.34 0.46
CA ARG A 140 5.57 12.86 1.78
C ARG A 140 6.71 13.61 2.45
N TRP A 141 7.93 13.07 2.39
CA TRP A 141 9.07 13.57 3.17
C TRP A 141 10.20 14.17 2.31
N GLY A 142 10.10 14.05 0.98
CA GLY A 142 11.16 14.51 0.06
C GLY A 142 12.35 13.58 0.01
N ASN A 143 13.40 14.00 -0.71
CA ASN A 143 14.57 13.19 -1.02
C ASN A 143 15.90 13.82 -0.57
N SER A 144 15.85 14.92 0.16
CA SER A 144 17.05 15.68 0.58
C SER A 144 17.66 15.17 1.89
N GLY A 145 17.07 14.14 2.51
CA GLY A 145 17.57 13.54 3.74
C GLY A 145 18.65 12.49 3.50
N GLU A 146 18.95 11.69 4.54
CA GLU A 146 19.91 10.59 4.48
C GLU A 146 19.49 9.52 3.44
N ILE A 147 18.19 9.32 3.27
CA ILE A 147 17.61 8.37 2.31
C ILE A 147 16.96 9.18 1.18
N ASP A 148 17.45 8.99 -0.02
CA ASP A 148 16.79 9.44 -1.26
C ASP A 148 15.78 8.36 -1.69
N TYR A 149 14.54 8.49 -1.20
CA TYR A 149 13.50 7.48 -1.39
C TYR A 149 13.16 7.26 -2.87
N LEU A 150 13.11 8.32 -3.68
CA LEU A 150 12.79 8.20 -5.10
C LEU A 150 13.90 7.46 -5.84
N LYS A 151 15.15 7.77 -5.55
CA LYS A 151 16.30 7.08 -6.13
C LYS A 151 16.32 5.59 -5.75
N GLU A 152 15.97 5.26 -4.52
CA GLU A 152 15.85 3.87 -4.08
C GLU A 152 14.71 3.15 -4.81
N ALA A 153 13.56 3.79 -4.99
CA ALA A 153 12.46 3.23 -5.78
C ALA A 153 12.85 3.02 -7.24
N GLN A 154 13.49 4.00 -7.87
CA GLN A 154 13.96 3.93 -9.26
C GLN A 154 15.01 2.83 -9.45
N TYR A 155 15.92 2.66 -8.48
CA TYR A 155 16.88 1.55 -8.52
C TYR A 155 16.18 0.18 -8.54
N ILE A 156 15.16 -0.03 -7.71
CA ILE A 156 14.39 -1.28 -7.74
C ILE A 156 13.64 -1.41 -9.08
N LEU A 157 12.99 -0.34 -9.54
CA LEU A 157 12.27 -0.30 -10.82
C LEU A 157 13.15 -0.66 -12.02
N ASP A 158 14.42 -0.28 -11.99
CA ASP A 158 15.40 -0.66 -13.03
C ASP A 158 15.81 -2.13 -12.88
N CYS A 159 16.02 -2.60 -11.65
CA CYS A 159 16.42 -3.98 -11.39
C CYS A 159 15.36 -5.02 -11.75
N ILE A 160 14.09 -4.67 -11.68
CA ILE A 160 12.97 -5.57 -11.98
C ILE A 160 12.64 -5.68 -13.47
N GLN A 161 13.27 -4.87 -14.34
CA GLN A 161 13.09 -4.94 -15.79
C GLN A 161 13.66 -6.24 -16.37
N PRO A 162 13.15 -6.69 -17.52
CA PRO A 162 13.68 -7.89 -18.19
C PRO A 162 15.18 -7.80 -18.42
N ARG A 163 15.90 -8.80 -17.93
CA ARG A 163 17.34 -8.92 -18.16
C ARG A 163 17.79 -10.36 -18.28
N GLU A 164 18.72 -10.63 -19.16
CA GLU A 164 19.40 -11.91 -19.22
C GLU A 164 20.40 -11.99 -18.05
N THR A 165 20.40 -13.10 -17.35
CA THR A 165 21.32 -13.38 -16.26
C THR A 165 21.75 -14.83 -16.24
N GLU A 166 22.92 -15.11 -15.68
CA GLU A 166 23.50 -16.46 -15.63
C GLU A 166 23.35 -17.04 -14.23
N PHE A 167 22.81 -18.25 -14.17
CA PHE A 167 22.66 -19.02 -12.93
C PHE A 167 23.58 -20.22 -12.96
N THR A 168 24.27 -20.47 -11.84
CA THR A 168 24.98 -21.72 -11.63
C THR A 168 24.04 -22.75 -11.03
N MET A 169 23.73 -23.79 -11.80
CA MET A 169 22.82 -24.85 -11.39
C MET A 169 23.61 -26.05 -10.86
N TYR A 170 23.29 -26.45 -9.64
CA TYR A 170 23.86 -27.64 -8.97
C TYR A 170 22.94 -28.88 -9.07
N ARG A 171 21.72 -28.68 -9.58
CA ARG A 171 20.72 -29.74 -9.80
C ARG A 171 20.14 -29.60 -11.20
N GLY A 172 19.86 -30.73 -11.84
CA GLY A 172 19.11 -30.79 -13.09
C GLY A 172 17.62 -30.43 -12.92
N GLU A 173 16.91 -30.37 -14.02
CA GLU A 173 15.46 -30.11 -14.03
C GLU A 173 14.69 -31.23 -13.32
N ASP A 174 15.20 -32.45 -13.28
CA ASP A 174 14.67 -33.58 -12.51
C ASP A 174 14.94 -33.47 -11.00
N GLY A 175 15.58 -32.40 -10.54
CA GLY A 175 15.95 -32.15 -9.14
C GLY A 175 17.14 -32.96 -8.62
N LYS A 176 17.75 -33.84 -9.45
CA LYS A 176 18.91 -34.60 -9.05
C LYS A 176 20.18 -33.75 -9.07
N LYS A 177 21.09 -34.06 -8.16
CA LYS A 177 22.39 -33.39 -8.11
C LYS A 177 23.19 -33.67 -9.38
N LEU A 178 23.71 -32.61 -10.00
CA LEU A 178 24.61 -32.73 -11.14
C LEU A 178 26.00 -33.15 -10.69
N GLU A 179 26.70 -33.90 -11.51
CA GLU A 179 28.13 -34.24 -11.28
C GLU A 179 29.01 -33.01 -11.24
N LYS A 180 28.73 -32.05 -12.17
CA LYS A 180 29.36 -30.74 -12.20
C LYS A 180 28.28 -29.65 -12.30
N PRO A 181 28.49 -28.51 -11.67
CA PRO A 181 27.62 -27.36 -11.87
C PRO A 181 27.61 -26.93 -13.34
N ILE A 182 26.47 -26.50 -13.84
CA ILE A 182 26.31 -25.92 -15.17
C ILE A 182 25.82 -24.48 -15.06
N ASN A 183 26.28 -23.62 -15.97
CA ASN A 183 25.81 -22.27 -16.10
C ASN A 183 24.68 -22.21 -17.13
N VAL A 184 23.55 -21.62 -16.73
CA VAL A 184 22.35 -21.48 -17.55
C VAL A 184 21.97 -20.02 -17.62
N LYS A 185 21.82 -19.48 -18.80
CA LYS A 185 21.28 -18.15 -19.03
C LYS A 185 19.75 -18.19 -19.00
N ARG A 186 19.17 -17.27 -18.25
CA ARG A 186 17.71 -17.08 -18.16
C ARG A 186 17.36 -15.61 -18.17
N THR A 187 16.25 -15.28 -18.80
CA THR A 187 15.66 -13.95 -18.66
C THR A 187 14.87 -13.91 -17.36
N ILE A 188 15.20 -12.97 -16.49
CA ILE A 188 14.42 -12.68 -15.28
C ILE A 188 13.72 -11.33 -15.43
N SER A 189 12.51 -11.26 -14.92
CA SER A 189 11.71 -10.04 -14.87
C SER A 189 10.65 -10.20 -13.81
N LEU A 190 10.31 -9.11 -13.10
CA LEU A 190 9.17 -9.11 -12.19
C LEU A 190 7.85 -9.21 -12.96
N ILE A 191 7.77 -8.48 -14.09
CA ILE A 191 6.64 -8.52 -15.00
C ILE A 191 7.02 -9.39 -16.19
N ASP A 192 6.22 -10.41 -16.49
CA ASP A 192 6.44 -11.25 -17.65
C ASP A 192 6.30 -10.43 -18.94
N PRO A 193 7.34 -10.38 -19.80
CA PRO A 193 7.33 -9.53 -20.98
C PRO A 193 6.26 -9.90 -22.02
N ALA A 194 5.86 -11.18 -22.06
CA ALA A 194 4.88 -11.66 -23.03
C ALA A 194 3.44 -11.28 -22.65
N THR A 195 3.13 -11.36 -21.36
CA THR A 195 1.77 -11.13 -20.86
C THR A 195 1.58 -9.75 -20.21
N GLY A 196 2.65 -9.12 -19.72
CA GLY A 196 2.58 -7.90 -18.92
C GLY A 196 2.03 -8.12 -17.52
N LEU A 197 2.05 -9.34 -17.02
CA LEU A 197 1.55 -9.73 -15.72
C LEU A 197 2.69 -10.00 -14.74
N ILE A 198 2.45 -9.77 -13.47
CA ILE A 198 3.43 -10.06 -12.43
C ILE A 198 3.68 -11.57 -12.34
N THR A 199 4.95 -11.95 -12.20
CA THR A 199 5.36 -13.34 -12.00
C THR A 199 5.33 -13.71 -10.52
N PHE A 200 5.12 -14.98 -10.20
CA PHE A 200 5.19 -15.48 -8.81
C PHE A 200 6.58 -15.23 -8.20
N VAL A 201 7.62 -15.61 -8.94
CA VAL A 201 9.00 -15.16 -8.70
C VAL A 201 9.57 -14.70 -10.03
N PRO A 202 10.56 -13.82 -10.06
CA PRO A 202 11.11 -13.29 -11.32
C PRO A 202 11.50 -14.37 -12.31
N GLY A 203 10.87 -14.35 -13.49
CA GLY A 203 11.06 -15.34 -14.55
C GLY A 203 10.23 -16.61 -14.42
N ALA A 204 9.32 -16.73 -13.46
CA ALA A 204 8.36 -17.83 -13.40
C ALA A 204 7.34 -17.74 -14.55
N ALA A 205 6.87 -18.88 -15.02
CA ALA A 205 5.84 -19.00 -16.06
C ALA A 205 4.41 -18.98 -15.50
N PHE A 206 4.23 -18.51 -14.27
CA PHE A 206 2.95 -18.44 -13.57
C PHE A 206 2.91 -17.28 -12.57
N THR A 207 1.75 -17.00 -12.04
CA THR A 207 1.48 -15.88 -11.15
C THR A 207 0.69 -16.31 -9.92
N ASP A 208 0.56 -15.38 -8.96
CA ASP A 208 -0.33 -15.45 -7.82
C ASP A 208 -1.37 -14.33 -7.96
N PRO A 209 -2.68 -14.61 -7.96
CA PRO A 209 -3.71 -13.59 -8.04
C PRO A 209 -3.58 -12.49 -6.98
N SER A 210 -3.09 -12.83 -5.78
CA SER A 210 -2.89 -11.87 -4.70
C SER A 210 -1.71 -10.91 -4.90
N TYR A 211 -0.85 -11.17 -5.89
CA TYR A 211 0.23 -10.27 -6.26
C TYR A 211 -0.22 -9.17 -7.22
N HIS A 212 -1.44 -9.27 -7.77
CA HIS A 212 -1.99 -8.28 -8.67
C HIS A 212 -2.57 -7.10 -7.89
N VAL A 213 -1.86 -5.98 -7.90
CA VAL A 213 -2.25 -4.71 -7.27
C VAL A 213 -2.19 -3.59 -8.31
N PRO A 214 -3.15 -3.52 -9.25
CA PRO A 214 -3.12 -2.55 -10.35
C PRO A 214 -3.05 -1.10 -9.87
N ALA A 215 -3.60 -0.79 -8.70
CA ALA A 215 -3.49 0.53 -8.08
C ALA A 215 -2.04 1.00 -7.89
N PHE A 216 -1.09 0.08 -7.64
CA PHE A 216 0.32 0.44 -7.48
C PHE A 216 0.95 0.84 -8.81
N TYR A 217 0.61 0.18 -9.90
CA TYR A 217 1.10 0.58 -11.24
C TYR A 217 0.58 1.96 -11.66
N GLU A 218 -0.63 2.35 -11.25
CA GLU A 218 -1.13 3.73 -11.46
C GLU A 218 -0.29 4.76 -10.68
N VAL A 219 0.13 4.43 -9.45
CA VAL A 219 1.03 5.27 -8.66
C VAL A 219 2.41 5.36 -9.31
N TRP A 220 2.96 4.24 -9.81
CA TRP A 220 4.25 4.24 -10.50
C TRP A 220 4.20 5.05 -11.79
N ALA A 221 3.14 4.90 -12.59
CA ALA A 221 2.93 5.70 -13.80
C ALA A 221 2.91 7.20 -13.52
N ARG A 222 2.45 7.61 -12.34
CA ARG A 222 2.28 9.02 -11.96
C ARG A 222 3.50 9.63 -11.30
N TYR A 223 4.25 8.87 -10.49
CA TYR A 223 5.23 9.44 -9.57
C TYR A 223 6.64 8.84 -9.65
N ALA A 224 6.85 7.73 -10.35
CA ALA A 224 8.15 7.08 -10.38
C ALA A 224 9.24 7.89 -11.10
N ASP A 225 8.86 8.77 -12.01
CA ASP A 225 9.80 9.55 -12.85
C ASP A 225 10.85 8.69 -13.59
N ASP A 226 10.47 7.46 -13.96
CA ASP A 226 11.35 6.46 -14.59
C ASP A 226 11.19 6.39 -16.12
N GLY A 227 10.39 7.29 -16.70
CA GLY A 227 10.09 7.32 -18.13
C GLY A 227 9.16 6.21 -18.64
N ARG A 228 8.62 5.36 -17.75
CA ARG A 228 7.82 4.18 -18.09
C ARG A 228 6.32 4.33 -17.81
N ALA A 229 5.81 5.56 -17.73
CA ALA A 229 4.41 5.83 -17.32
C ALA A 229 3.37 5.06 -18.16
N SER A 230 3.54 5.01 -19.48
CA SER A 230 2.63 4.26 -20.37
C SER A 230 2.72 2.75 -20.16
N TYR A 231 3.92 2.24 -19.91
CA TYR A 231 4.14 0.82 -19.60
C TYR A 231 3.43 0.43 -18.29
N TRP A 232 3.54 1.22 -17.23
CA TRP A 232 2.89 0.93 -15.97
C TRP A 232 1.37 1.01 -16.06
N ARG A 233 0.81 1.95 -16.84
CA ARG A 233 -0.65 1.99 -17.10
C ARG A 233 -1.11 0.74 -17.84
N GLU A 234 -0.32 0.24 -18.78
CA GLU A 234 -0.63 -1.00 -19.49
C GLU A 234 -0.56 -2.21 -18.56
N CYS A 235 0.42 -2.29 -17.67
CA CYS A 235 0.47 -3.31 -16.62
C CYS A 235 -0.77 -3.27 -15.72
N ALA A 236 -1.23 -2.06 -15.32
CA ALA A 236 -2.44 -1.91 -14.54
C ALA A 236 -3.68 -2.45 -15.29
N ARG A 237 -3.82 -2.09 -16.56
CA ARG A 237 -4.93 -2.56 -17.41
C ARG A 237 -4.94 -4.09 -17.54
N LYS A 238 -3.80 -4.68 -17.88
CA LYS A 238 -3.65 -6.14 -18.00
C LYS A 238 -3.89 -6.88 -16.70
N SER A 239 -3.44 -6.31 -15.59
CA SER A 239 -3.67 -6.87 -14.25
C SER A 239 -5.17 -6.92 -13.92
N ARG A 240 -5.94 -5.87 -14.25
CA ARG A 240 -7.40 -5.87 -14.10
C ARG A 240 -8.06 -6.95 -14.97
N GLU A 241 -7.70 -7.03 -16.25
CA GLU A 241 -8.22 -8.07 -17.16
C GLU A 241 -7.89 -9.49 -16.67
N TYR A 242 -6.70 -9.69 -16.10
CA TYR A 242 -6.32 -10.96 -15.50
C TYR A 242 -7.22 -11.28 -14.30
N LEU A 243 -7.48 -10.33 -13.40
CA LEU A 243 -8.34 -10.55 -12.24
C LEU A 243 -9.76 -10.98 -12.64
N HIS A 244 -10.30 -10.49 -13.76
CA HIS A 244 -11.57 -10.96 -14.30
C HIS A 244 -11.59 -12.47 -14.58
N LYS A 245 -10.45 -13.02 -15.03
CA LYS A 245 -10.31 -14.43 -15.40
C LYS A 245 -9.96 -15.32 -14.24
N SER A 246 -9.31 -14.78 -13.21
CA SER A 246 -8.79 -15.54 -12.08
C SER A 246 -9.82 -15.84 -11.00
N VAL A 247 -10.95 -15.14 -11.00
CA VAL A 247 -12.01 -15.32 -10.00
C VAL A 247 -13.16 -16.17 -10.52
N HIS A 248 -13.70 -17.02 -9.67
CA HIS A 248 -14.85 -17.85 -10.02
C HIS A 248 -16.11 -16.97 -10.11
N PRO A 249 -16.88 -17.04 -11.20
CA PRO A 249 -17.96 -16.08 -11.49
C PRO A 249 -19.11 -16.11 -10.50
N MET A 250 -19.36 -17.25 -9.84
CA MET A 250 -20.47 -17.41 -8.90
C MET A 250 -20.10 -17.16 -7.45
N THR A 251 -18.85 -17.38 -7.07
CA THR A 251 -18.40 -17.23 -5.69
C THR A 251 -17.49 -16.03 -5.46
N GLY A 252 -16.82 -15.54 -6.50
CA GLY A 252 -15.76 -14.54 -6.39
C GLY A 252 -14.44 -15.08 -5.83
N LEU A 253 -14.36 -16.38 -5.54
CA LEU A 253 -13.15 -17.02 -5.02
C LEU A 253 -12.11 -17.20 -6.12
N ASN A 254 -10.84 -17.19 -5.75
CA ASN A 254 -9.71 -17.43 -6.63
C ASN A 254 -8.77 -18.45 -6.00
N ASP A 255 -7.97 -19.10 -6.84
CA ASP A 255 -6.91 -20.02 -6.39
C ASP A 255 -5.71 -19.26 -5.82
N ASP A 256 -4.84 -19.96 -5.09
CA ASP A 256 -3.57 -19.40 -4.62
C ASP A 256 -2.64 -19.09 -5.78
N TYR A 257 -2.50 -20.00 -6.73
CA TYR A 257 -1.57 -19.89 -7.85
C TYR A 257 -2.26 -20.20 -9.17
N ASN A 258 -1.99 -19.36 -10.16
CA ASN A 258 -2.64 -19.46 -11.47
C ASN A 258 -1.62 -19.39 -12.60
N ASN A 259 -1.99 -19.98 -13.72
CA ASN A 259 -1.39 -19.65 -15.01
C ASN A 259 -1.74 -18.20 -15.41
N PHE A 260 -1.00 -17.63 -16.34
CA PHE A 260 -1.25 -16.24 -16.80
C PHE A 260 -2.59 -16.05 -17.53
N ASP A 261 -3.25 -17.13 -17.95
CA ASP A 261 -4.60 -17.08 -18.51
C ASP A 261 -5.72 -17.07 -17.47
N GLY A 262 -5.37 -17.13 -16.17
CA GLY A 262 -6.32 -17.15 -15.05
C GLY A 262 -6.77 -18.54 -14.61
N THR A 263 -6.33 -19.60 -15.29
CA THR A 263 -6.64 -20.97 -14.88
C THR A 263 -5.78 -21.42 -13.69
N PRO A 264 -6.29 -22.30 -12.82
CA PRO A 264 -5.53 -22.82 -11.68
C PRO A 264 -4.22 -23.48 -12.10
N LEU A 265 -3.16 -23.21 -11.32
CA LEU A 265 -1.90 -23.90 -11.48
C LEU A 265 -1.92 -25.23 -10.72
N HIS A 266 -2.10 -26.33 -11.43
CA HIS A 266 -2.00 -27.66 -10.86
C HIS A 266 -0.54 -28.05 -10.65
N ASN A 267 -0.07 -27.94 -9.41
CA ASN A 267 1.29 -28.28 -9.02
C ASN A 267 1.30 -29.06 -7.70
N ASN A 268 1.87 -30.26 -7.72
CA ASN A 268 1.96 -31.13 -6.56
C ASN A 268 2.69 -30.52 -5.35
N ARG A 269 3.48 -29.46 -5.55
CA ARG A 269 4.23 -28.78 -4.49
C ARG A 269 3.49 -27.55 -3.93
N LEU A 270 2.72 -26.85 -4.78
CA LEU A 270 2.14 -25.55 -4.45
C LEU A 270 0.65 -25.64 -4.05
N LEU A 271 -0.04 -26.72 -4.37
CA LEU A 271 -1.46 -26.95 -4.03
C LEU A 271 -2.37 -25.78 -4.43
N GLY A 272 -2.23 -25.28 -5.68
CA GLY A 272 -2.76 -24.01 -6.15
C GLY A 272 -4.26 -23.89 -6.41
N ASP A 273 -5.07 -24.91 -6.13
CA ASP A 273 -6.47 -25.02 -6.62
C ASP A 273 -7.51 -24.66 -5.55
N CYS A 274 -7.18 -23.81 -4.59
CA CYS A 274 -8.04 -23.54 -3.45
C CYS A 274 -7.87 -22.08 -2.99
N PHE A 275 -8.98 -21.48 -2.60
CA PHE A 275 -8.97 -20.17 -1.93
C PHE A 275 -8.53 -20.35 -0.48
N ARG A 276 -7.42 -19.72 -0.11
CA ARG A 276 -6.83 -19.78 1.24
C ARG A 276 -5.70 -18.77 1.39
N TYR A 277 -5.35 -18.38 2.59
CA TYR A 277 -4.20 -17.53 2.95
C TYR A 277 -3.90 -16.38 1.95
N ASP A 278 -3.00 -16.57 0.98
CA ASP A 278 -2.62 -15.56 0.01
C ASP A 278 -3.82 -15.05 -0.80
N SER A 279 -4.74 -15.94 -1.15
CA SER A 279 -5.97 -15.60 -1.86
C SER A 279 -6.86 -14.61 -1.10
N TRP A 280 -6.80 -14.56 0.22
CA TRP A 280 -7.60 -13.60 1.01
C TRP A 280 -7.29 -12.15 0.67
N ARG A 281 -6.09 -11.85 0.16
CA ARG A 281 -5.69 -10.50 -0.21
C ARG A 281 -6.39 -9.96 -1.46
N VAL A 282 -6.88 -10.84 -2.32
CA VAL A 282 -7.49 -10.43 -3.60
C VAL A 282 -8.69 -9.49 -3.43
N PRO A 283 -9.68 -9.75 -2.56
CA PRO A 283 -10.78 -8.82 -2.33
C PRO A 283 -10.31 -7.42 -1.89
N MET A 284 -9.29 -7.36 -1.04
CA MET A 284 -8.73 -6.10 -0.56
C MET A 284 -7.92 -5.39 -1.65
N ASN A 285 -7.18 -6.10 -2.50
CA ASN A 285 -6.43 -5.51 -3.60
C ASN A 285 -7.35 -4.90 -4.67
N ILE A 286 -8.47 -5.57 -4.98
CA ILE A 286 -9.49 -5.04 -5.89
C ILE A 286 -10.17 -3.82 -5.26
N ALA A 287 -10.47 -3.86 -3.96
CA ALA A 287 -11.01 -2.72 -3.22
C ALA A 287 -10.04 -1.52 -3.21
N LEU A 288 -8.73 -1.77 -3.11
CA LEU A 288 -7.71 -0.73 -3.21
C LEU A 288 -7.74 -0.05 -4.58
N ASP A 289 -7.77 -0.82 -5.65
CA ASP A 289 -7.83 -0.30 -7.01
C ASP A 289 -9.12 0.49 -7.25
N TYR A 290 -10.25 0.01 -6.73
CA TYR A 290 -11.51 0.75 -6.74
C TYR A 290 -11.40 2.07 -5.99
N SER A 291 -10.81 2.07 -4.80
CA SER A 291 -10.64 3.27 -3.98
C SER A 291 -9.69 4.29 -4.60
N TRP A 292 -8.59 3.85 -5.21
CA TRP A 292 -7.56 4.75 -5.73
C TRP A 292 -7.80 5.15 -7.18
N ALA A 293 -8.03 4.21 -8.08
CA ALA A 293 -8.14 4.44 -9.52
C ALA A 293 -9.59 4.44 -10.03
N CYS A 294 -10.41 3.51 -9.53
CA CYS A 294 -11.81 3.31 -9.96
C CYS A 294 -11.96 3.10 -11.49
N SER A 295 -10.93 2.51 -12.13
CA SER A 295 -10.88 2.38 -13.59
C SER A 295 -11.71 1.22 -14.15
N ASP A 296 -12.08 0.27 -13.28
CA ASP A 296 -12.85 -0.93 -13.64
C ASP A 296 -14.12 -1.07 -12.78
N ARG A 297 -14.73 0.07 -12.55
CA ARG A 297 -15.77 0.29 -11.55
C ARG A 297 -16.90 -0.75 -11.57
N GLN A 298 -17.47 -1.01 -12.75
CA GLN A 298 -18.65 -1.88 -12.85
C GLN A 298 -18.31 -3.32 -12.46
N TRP A 299 -17.19 -3.83 -12.96
CA TRP A 299 -16.76 -5.18 -12.62
C TRP A 299 -16.38 -5.29 -11.15
N GLN A 300 -15.67 -4.31 -10.61
CA GLN A 300 -15.25 -4.28 -9.20
C GLN A 300 -16.45 -4.28 -8.25
N GLN A 301 -17.52 -3.53 -8.60
CA GLN A 301 -18.75 -3.54 -7.82
C GLN A 301 -19.45 -4.91 -7.89
N ASN A 302 -19.54 -5.50 -9.07
CA ASN A 302 -20.11 -6.84 -9.25
C ASN A 302 -19.31 -7.88 -8.47
N TYR A 303 -17.98 -7.82 -8.54
CA TYR A 303 -17.10 -8.69 -7.77
C TYR A 303 -17.31 -8.55 -6.26
N GLY A 304 -17.32 -7.33 -5.74
CA GLY A 304 -17.57 -7.07 -4.33
C GLY A 304 -18.90 -7.65 -3.84
N HIS A 305 -19.96 -7.47 -4.61
CA HIS A 305 -21.27 -8.08 -4.32
C HIS A 305 -21.20 -9.62 -4.37
N THR A 306 -20.55 -10.19 -5.36
CA THR A 306 -20.45 -11.65 -5.53
C THR A 306 -19.73 -12.30 -4.36
N ILE A 307 -18.53 -11.82 -4.01
CA ILE A 307 -17.76 -12.43 -2.94
C ILE A 307 -18.40 -12.23 -1.57
N GLN A 308 -18.98 -11.06 -1.28
CA GLN A 308 -19.69 -10.84 -0.04
C GLN A 308 -20.96 -11.69 0.06
N ASN A 309 -21.71 -11.84 -1.01
CA ASN A 309 -22.90 -12.72 -1.03
C ASN A 309 -22.51 -14.17 -0.77
N PHE A 310 -21.41 -14.65 -1.35
CA PHE A 310 -20.91 -15.98 -1.08
C PHE A 310 -20.64 -16.18 0.43
N PHE A 311 -19.79 -15.34 1.02
CA PHE A 311 -19.44 -15.48 2.43
C PHE A 311 -20.62 -15.23 3.38
N PHE A 312 -21.52 -14.33 3.02
CA PHE A 312 -22.75 -14.11 3.78
C PHE A 312 -23.62 -15.37 3.78
N SER A 313 -23.71 -16.09 2.66
CA SER A 313 -24.45 -17.34 2.55
C SER A 313 -23.84 -18.49 3.36
N GLN A 314 -22.52 -18.44 3.61
CA GLN A 314 -21.83 -19.40 4.47
C GLN A 314 -22.02 -19.09 5.98
N GLY A 315 -22.68 -17.99 6.30
CA GLY A 315 -22.90 -17.51 7.68
C GLY A 315 -21.88 -16.47 8.09
N ILE A 316 -22.33 -15.22 8.28
CA ILE A 316 -21.46 -14.05 8.52
C ILE A 316 -20.55 -14.21 9.76
N ASP A 317 -20.98 -14.99 10.74
CA ASP A 317 -20.26 -15.22 12.00
C ASP A 317 -19.53 -16.58 12.05
N SER A 318 -19.54 -17.35 10.95
CA SER A 318 -19.07 -18.75 10.97
C SER A 318 -18.43 -19.23 9.66
N TYR A 319 -18.36 -18.44 8.61
CA TYR A 319 -17.68 -18.86 7.38
C TYR A 319 -16.23 -19.26 7.66
N LEU A 320 -15.74 -20.16 6.85
CA LEU A 320 -14.42 -20.76 7.03
C LEU A 320 -13.38 -20.06 6.15
N ASP A 321 -12.13 -20.38 6.35
CA ASP A 321 -10.99 -19.66 5.76
C ASP A 321 -10.34 -20.41 4.58
N GLN A 322 -10.84 -21.58 4.22
CA GLN A 322 -10.41 -22.32 3.03
C GLN A 322 -11.61 -22.91 2.31
N TYR A 323 -11.66 -22.74 0.98
CA TYR A 323 -12.68 -23.27 0.08
C TYR A 323 -12.05 -23.67 -1.25
N ASN A 324 -12.63 -24.66 -1.93
CA ASN A 324 -12.44 -24.77 -3.37
C ASN A 324 -13.11 -23.55 -4.04
N THR A 325 -12.68 -23.16 -5.22
CA THR A 325 -13.23 -21.96 -5.89
C THR A 325 -14.71 -22.06 -6.22
N ASP A 326 -15.26 -23.28 -6.36
CA ASP A 326 -16.68 -23.52 -6.54
C ASP A 326 -17.53 -23.34 -5.25
N GLY A 327 -16.87 -23.05 -4.13
CA GLY A 327 -17.51 -22.86 -2.82
C GLY A 327 -17.65 -24.13 -1.97
N THR A 328 -17.20 -25.27 -2.45
CA THR A 328 -17.15 -26.49 -1.64
C THR A 328 -15.95 -26.48 -0.68
N LEU A 329 -16.01 -27.30 0.38
CA LEU A 329 -14.89 -27.41 1.30
C LEU A 329 -13.76 -28.27 0.71
N PRO A 330 -12.50 -27.90 0.92
CA PRO A 330 -11.36 -28.67 0.40
C PRO A 330 -11.22 -30.00 1.13
N LYS A 331 -10.85 -31.03 0.40
CA LYS A 331 -10.53 -32.35 0.98
C LYS A 331 -9.22 -32.33 1.80
N GLN A 332 -8.28 -31.48 1.39
CA GLN A 332 -7.00 -31.30 2.07
C GLN A 332 -6.93 -29.88 2.65
N ILE A 333 -6.77 -29.80 3.96
CA ILE A 333 -6.62 -28.55 4.69
C ILE A 333 -5.13 -28.32 4.91
N LEU A 334 -4.65 -27.10 4.59
CA LEU A 334 -3.27 -26.73 4.87
C LEU A 334 -3.10 -26.33 6.34
N PRO A 335 -1.99 -26.78 6.97
CA PRO A 335 -1.65 -26.36 8.32
C PRO A 335 -1.25 -24.87 8.34
N ALA A 336 -1.49 -24.24 9.47
CA ALA A 336 -0.97 -22.91 9.78
C ALA A 336 0.29 -23.03 10.64
N GLY A 337 1.45 -23.18 10.00
CA GLY A 337 2.72 -23.40 10.68
C GLY A 337 2.73 -24.77 11.42
N THR A 338 3.03 -24.77 12.73
CA THR A 338 3.11 -25.98 13.56
C THR A 338 1.74 -26.45 14.08
N TYR A 339 0.68 -25.71 13.84
CA TYR A 339 -0.66 -26.08 14.30
C TYR A 339 -1.29 -27.17 13.43
N GLN A 340 -2.16 -27.94 14.04
CA GLN A 340 -2.93 -28.96 13.31
C GLN A 340 -3.77 -28.34 12.21
N PRO A 341 -3.86 -28.96 11.03
CA PRO A 341 -4.72 -28.50 9.96
C PRO A 341 -6.18 -28.42 10.43
N LYS A 342 -6.75 -27.21 10.35
CA LYS A 342 -8.10 -26.93 10.81
C LYS A 342 -8.67 -25.75 10.04
N LEU A 343 -9.93 -25.85 9.63
CA LEU A 343 -10.66 -24.70 9.11
C LEU A 343 -11.04 -23.77 10.26
N ARG A 344 -10.89 -22.46 10.05
CA ARG A 344 -11.13 -21.41 11.05
C ARG A 344 -12.02 -20.32 10.50
N HIS A 345 -12.53 -19.50 11.39
CA HIS A 345 -13.11 -18.20 11.05
C HIS A 345 -12.04 -17.13 11.31
N SER A 346 -11.10 -16.99 10.36
CA SER A 346 -9.88 -16.19 10.54
C SER A 346 -10.14 -14.70 10.42
N ILE A 347 -9.56 -13.91 11.35
CA ILE A 347 -9.72 -12.46 11.36
C ILE A 347 -9.07 -11.79 10.15
N GLY A 348 -8.01 -12.38 9.57
CA GLY A 348 -7.39 -11.88 8.35
C GLY A 348 -8.34 -11.93 7.16
N LEU A 349 -9.06 -13.04 6.97
CA LEU A 349 -10.10 -13.13 5.95
C LEU A 349 -11.28 -12.19 6.24
N MET A 350 -11.74 -12.12 7.50
CA MET A 350 -12.76 -11.16 7.92
C MET A 350 -12.38 -9.73 7.54
N ALA A 351 -11.12 -9.36 7.75
CA ALA A 351 -10.59 -8.05 7.45
C ALA A 351 -10.64 -7.72 5.95
N THR A 352 -10.19 -8.64 5.11
CA THR A 352 -10.17 -8.40 3.65
C THR A 352 -11.58 -8.37 3.05
N LEU A 353 -12.49 -9.18 3.57
CA LEU A 353 -13.90 -9.14 3.17
C LEU A 353 -14.59 -7.84 3.62
N ALA A 354 -14.28 -7.34 4.83
CA ALA A 354 -14.77 -6.04 5.26
C ALA A 354 -14.25 -4.91 4.37
N ALA A 355 -12.96 -4.93 4.00
CA ALA A 355 -12.38 -3.95 3.08
C ALA A 355 -13.08 -3.94 1.71
N SER A 356 -13.56 -5.09 1.23
CA SER A 356 -14.31 -5.17 -0.04
C SER A 356 -15.64 -4.38 -0.02
N SER A 357 -16.14 -4.01 1.16
CA SER A 357 -17.34 -3.17 1.32
C SER A 357 -17.20 -1.79 0.66
N ILE A 358 -15.97 -1.32 0.42
CA ILE A 358 -15.72 -0.07 -0.34
C ILE A 358 -16.36 -0.11 -1.74
N MET A 359 -16.42 -1.28 -2.36
CA MET A 359 -16.99 -1.49 -3.70
C MET A 359 -18.50 -1.75 -3.66
N CYS A 360 -19.07 -2.01 -2.49
CA CYS A 360 -20.43 -2.51 -2.36
C CYS A 360 -21.44 -1.38 -2.10
N SER A 361 -22.68 -1.61 -2.52
CA SER A 361 -23.80 -0.69 -2.34
C SER A 361 -25.00 -1.30 -1.61
N HIS A 362 -24.91 -2.57 -1.20
CA HIS A 362 -26.01 -3.23 -0.49
C HIS A 362 -25.83 -3.17 1.04
N PRO A 363 -26.93 -3.22 1.82
CA PRO A 363 -26.88 -3.08 3.28
C PRO A 363 -26.03 -4.13 4.00
N LYS A 364 -25.95 -5.36 3.47
CA LYS A 364 -25.14 -6.45 4.04
C LYS A 364 -23.65 -6.12 4.16
N SER A 365 -23.13 -5.20 3.35
CA SER A 365 -21.72 -4.79 3.45
C SER A 365 -21.39 -4.17 4.79
N TYR A 366 -22.35 -3.50 5.45
CA TYR A 366 -22.15 -2.95 6.79
C TYR A 366 -22.07 -4.05 7.86
N ASP A 367 -22.66 -5.23 7.63
CA ASP A 367 -22.51 -6.37 8.53
C ASP A 367 -21.05 -6.84 8.59
N PHE A 368 -20.34 -6.88 7.45
CA PHE A 368 -18.90 -7.21 7.41
C PHE A 368 -18.06 -6.15 8.15
N ILE A 369 -18.39 -4.88 7.98
CA ILE A 369 -17.71 -3.77 8.67
C ILE A 369 -17.91 -3.87 10.18
N ASP A 370 -19.14 -4.10 10.63
CA ASP A 370 -19.48 -4.23 12.04
C ASP A 370 -18.77 -5.43 12.70
N ARG A 371 -18.72 -6.59 12.02
CA ARG A 371 -17.99 -7.76 12.53
C ARG A 371 -16.51 -7.46 12.70
N LEU A 372 -15.88 -6.82 11.73
CA LEU A 372 -14.48 -6.41 11.84
C LEU A 372 -14.25 -5.42 12.98
N TRP A 373 -15.12 -4.40 13.11
CA TRP A 373 -15.01 -3.40 14.18
C TRP A 373 -15.04 -4.03 15.56
N ASN A 374 -15.94 -5.00 15.78
CA ASN A 374 -16.15 -5.68 17.05
C ASN A 374 -15.23 -6.89 17.27
N ALA A 375 -14.51 -7.34 16.23
CA ALA A 375 -13.64 -8.50 16.32
C ALA A 375 -12.46 -8.25 17.27
N LYS A 376 -12.23 -9.24 18.16
CA LYS A 376 -11.09 -9.23 19.07
C LYS A 376 -9.97 -10.09 18.49
N HIS A 377 -8.84 -9.47 18.20
CA HIS A 377 -7.64 -10.18 17.76
C HIS A 377 -6.91 -10.78 18.96
N LYS A 378 -7.21 -12.03 19.24
CA LYS A 378 -6.71 -12.79 20.40
C LYS A 378 -6.56 -14.27 20.04
N PRO A 379 -5.77 -15.04 20.82
CA PRO A 379 -5.66 -16.48 20.63
C PRO A 379 -7.01 -17.21 20.65
N ASP A 380 -7.17 -18.17 19.76
CA ASP A 380 -8.28 -19.11 19.73
C ASP A 380 -8.24 -20.06 20.96
N ALA A 381 -9.31 -20.81 21.16
CA ALA A 381 -9.42 -21.74 22.29
C ALA A 381 -8.35 -22.85 22.27
N ASP A 382 -7.84 -23.22 21.08
CA ASP A 382 -6.74 -24.18 20.90
C ASP A 382 -5.34 -23.54 20.95
N GLY A 383 -5.26 -22.23 21.27
CA GLY A 383 -4.02 -21.48 21.37
C GLY A 383 -3.49 -20.94 20.05
N TYR A 384 -4.15 -21.20 18.91
CA TYR A 384 -3.76 -20.60 17.63
C TYR A 384 -3.90 -19.08 17.67
N PHE A 385 -2.88 -18.40 17.22
CA PHE A 385 -2.88 -16.95 17.08
C PHE A 385 -1.90 -16.50 16.00
N ASP A 386 -2.40 -15.80 15.01
CA ASP A 386 -1.57 -15.19 13.99
C ASP A 386 -1.47 -13.69 14.19
N ALA A 387 -0.49 -13.26 14.96
CA ALA A 387 -0.22 -11.83 15.19
C ALA A 387 0.31 -11.12 13.94
N TYR A 388 0.95 -11.86 13.03
CA TYR A 388 1.62 -11.33 11.86
C TYR A 388 0.66 -11.16 10.68
N TYR A 389 0.21 -12.25 10.06
CA TYR A 389 -0.58 -12.16 8.83
C TYR A 389 -1.98 -11.60 9.11
N ASP A 390 -2.72 -12.21 10.05
CA ASP A 390 -4.03 -11.71 10.46
C ASP A 390 -3.95 -10.28 11.01
N GLY A 391 -2.93 -9.97 11.80
CA GLY A 391 -2.74 -8.64 12.38
C GLY A 391 -2.46 -7.56 11.33
N LEU A 392 -1.62 -7.86 10.36
CA LEU A 392 -1.30 -6.94 9.25
C LEU A 392 -2.51 -6.73 8.34
N LEU A 393 -3.21 -7.79 7.93
CA LEU A 393 -4.42 -7.67 7.12
C LEU A 393 -5.52 -6.89 7.85
N ARG A 394 -5.68 -7.11 9.16
CA ARG A 394 -6.62 -6.34 9.99
C ARG A 394 -6.28 -4.85 9.96
N LEU A 395 -5.02 -4.49 10.14
CA LEU A 395 -4.59 -3.08 10.12
C LEU A 395 -4.81 -2.45 8.74
N PHE A 396 -4.47 -3.13 7.66
CA PHE A 396 -4.79 -2.65 6.31
C PHE A 396 -6.28 -2.43 6.10
N ALA A 397 -7.13 -3.36 6.53
CA ALA A 397 -8.57 -3.20 6.41
C ALA A 397 -9.09 -1.99 7.19
N PHE A 398 -8.58 -1.73 8.39
CA PHE A 398 -8.92 -0.53 9.15
C PHE A 398 -8.47 0.75 8.44
N MET A 399 -7.29 0.75 7.80
CA MET A 399 -6.83 1.86 6.97
C MET A 399 -7.75 2.08 5.75
N HIS A 400 -8.13 1.02 5.06
CA HIS A 400 -9.08 1.09 3.95
C HIS A 400 -10.42 1.69 4.36
N LEU A 401 -11.02 1.13 5.40
CA LEU A 401 -12.39 1.47 5.81
C LEU A 401 -12.49 2.83 6.50
N SER A 402 -11.41 3.32 7.09
CA SER A 402 -11.34 4.66 7.67
C SER A 402 -10.97 5.76 6.67
N GLY A 403 -10.67 5.40 5.42
CA GLY A 403 -10.18 6.35 4.42
C GLY A 403 -8.75 6.83 4.66
N HIS A 404 -7.96 6.11 5.47
CA HIS A 404 -6.55 6.44 5.75
C HIS A 404 -5.56 5.73 4.82
N TYR A 405 -5.99 4.82 3.97
CA TYR A 405 -5.15 4.21 2.94
C TYR A 405 -5.27 5.02 1.64
N ARG A 406 -4.39 5.98 1.48
CA ARG A 406 -4.48 7.04 0.47
C ARG A 406 -3.31 7.02 -0.48
N VAL A 407 -3.53 7.52 -1.69
CA VAL A 407 -2.43 7.94 -2.56
C VAL A 407 -1.81 9.20 -1.94
N ILE A 408 -0.52 9.12 -1.65
CA ILE A 408 0.23 10.25 -1.10
C ILE A 408 0.80 11.03 -2.29
N GLU A 409 0.25 12.21 -2.54
CA GLU A 409 0.68 13.08 -3.62
C GLU A 409 2.00 13.77 -3.27
N LYS A 410 2.77 14.13 -4.30
CA LYS A 410 3.94 15.01 -4.12
C LYS A 410 3.49 16.27 -3.39
N THR A 411 4.18 16.58 -2.31
CA THR A 411 4.07 17.89 -1.70
C THR A 411 4.49 18.92 -2.76
N PRO A 412 3.66 19.92 -3.08
CA PRO A 412 4.07 20.96 -4.00
C PRO A 412 5.42 21.52 -3.55
N GLN A 413 6.35 21.69 -4.49
CA GLN A 413 7.64 22.30 -4.17
C GLN A 413 7.42 23.78 -3.88
N LEU A 414 7.02 24.07 -2.67
CA LEU A 414 6.86 25.46 -2.17
C LEU A 414 8.11 26.30 -2.36
N GLU A 415 9.29 25.67 -2.35
CA GLU A 415 10.55 26.35 -2.63
C GLU A 415 10.55 27.09 -3.97
N THR A 416 9.88 26.57 -5.00
CA THR A 416 9.78 27.24 -6.29
C THR A 416 8.94 28.51 -6.19
N TYR A 417 7.91 28.49 -5.38
CA TYR A 417 7.02 29.65 -5.15
C TYR A 417 7.58 30.62 -4.11
N LEU A 418 8.43 30.13 -3.21
CA LEU A 418 9.04 30.95 -2.16
C LEU A 418 10.39 31.57 -2.58
N ARG A 419 11.09 30.98 -3.57
CA ARG A 419 12.41 31.46 -4.01
C ARG A 419 12.47 32.91 -4.39
N PRO A 420 11.51 33.50 -5.11
CA PRO A 420 11.54 34.93 -5.39
C PRO A 420 11.44 35.80 -4.13
N ALA A 421 10.74 35.27 -3.12
CA ALA A 421 10.51 35.97 -1.86
C ALA A 421 11.68 35.88 -0.88
N THR A 422 12.66 35.01 -1.11
CA THR A 422 13.74 34.75 -0.15
C THR A 422 14.97 35.62 -0.33
N LYS A 423 15.08 36.38 -1.42
CA LYS A 423 16.29 37.18 -1.70
C LYS A 423 16.47 38.39 -0.81
N ASP A 424 15.40 38.92 -0.27
CA ASP A 424 15.49 40.07 0.60
C ASP A 424 14.28 40.19 1.52
N PHE A 425 14.40 39.58 2.67
CA PHE A 425 13.38 39.65 3.71
C PHE A 425 13.32 40.99 4.43
N THR A 426 14.25 41.90 4.12
CA THR A 426 14.36 43.19 4.81
C THR A 426 13.62 44.32 4.09
N THR A 427 13.25 44.13 2.83
CA THR A 427 12.56 45.14 2.04
C THR A 427 11.04 44.97 2.10
N PRO A 428 10.32 45.93 2.65
CA PRO A 428 8.88 45.83 2.89
C PRO A 428 7.99 45.82 1.66
N ASP A 429 8.51 46.16 0.52
CA ASP A 429 7.80 46.44 -0.73
C ASP A 429 8.09 45.49 -1.87
N SER A 430 9.07 44.63 -1.66
CA SER A 430 9.40 43.71 -2.72
C SER A 430 8.51 42.49 -2.69
N GLU A 431 8.12 42.12 -3.86
CA GLU A 431 7.84 40.79 -4.25
C GLU A 431 6.80 40.01 -3.46
N GLY A 432 5.62 40.09 -3.92
CA GLY A 432 4.62 39.08 -3.79
C GLY A 432 4.11 38.78 -2.40
N PHE A 433 2.93 38.36 -2.42
CA PHE A 433 2.16 37.99 -1.26
C PHE A 433 2.83 36.93 -0.38
N VAL A 434 3.38 35.89 -0.98
CA VAL A 434 3.87 34.71 -0.23
C VAL A 434 4.89 35.15 0.81
N ARG A 435 5.83 35.99 0.44
CA ARG A 435 6.82 36.50 1.35
C ARG A 435 6.23 37.30 2.49
N ARG A 436 5.37 38.26 2.16
CA ARG A 436 4.75 39.12 3.17
C ARG A 436 3.85 38.37 4.11
N TRP A 437 3.18 37.40 3.57
CA TRP A 437 2.28 36.53 4.29
C TRP A 437 2.99 35.56 5.23
N MET A 438 4.12 35.06 4.81
CA MET A 438 4.89 34.09 5.61
C MET A 438 5.76 34.76 6.68
N LEU A 439 6.16 36.01 6.46
CA LEU A 439 7.06 36.72 7.36
C LEU A 439 6.37 37.68 8.31
N HIS A 440 5.18 38.12 8.00
CA HIS A 440 4.43 39.04 8.82
C HIS A 440 3.22 38.37 9.40
N ASP A 441 3.05 38.52 10.68
CA ASP A 441 1.72 38.40 11.27
C ASP A 441 0.79 39.36 10.49
N PRO A 442 -0.22 38.84 9.78
CA PRO A 442 -1.10 39.66 8.96
C PRO A 442 -1.86 40.72 9.76
N ILE A 443 -1.90 40.53 11.08
CA ILE A 443 -2.55 41.49 12.00
C ILE A 443 -1.61 42.61 12.41
N SER A 444 -0.31 42.36 12.54
CA SER A 444 0.61 43.32 13.15
C SER A 444 1.19 44.35 12.19
N LYS A 445 1.43 44.00 10.94
CA LYS A 445 2.03 44.93 9.95
C LYS A 445 1.46 44.72 8.55
N PRO A 446 0.26 45.20 8.29
CA PRO A 446 -0.29 45.13 6.96
C PRO A 446 0.53 45.99 6.00
N ASN A 447 0.71 45.50 4.81
CA ASN A 447 1.33 46.29 3.77
C ASN A 447 0.44 47.47 3.39
N ARG A 448 1.04 48.67 3.31
CA ARG A 448 0.33 49.89 2.95
C ARG A 448 -0.30 49.89 1.56
N SER A 449 0.20 49.05 0.68
CA SER A 449 -0.28 48.96 -0.71
C SER A 449 -1.54 48.12 -0.91
N ASN A 450 -2.17 47.65 0.12
CA ASN A 450 -3.32 46.74 -0.02
C ASN A 450 -3.04 45.68 -1.06
N THR A 451 -2.01 44.93 -0.86
CA THR A 451 -1.39 44.14 -1.89
C THR A 451 -2.36 43.12 -2.44
N VAL A 452 -2.60 43.25 -3.70
CA VAL A 452 -3.15 42.21 -4.53
C VAL A 452 -2.03 41.19 -4.76
N PHE A 453 -2.30 39.96 -4.51
CA PHE A 453 -1.32 38.92 -4.73
C PHE A 453 -1.14 38.69 -6.22
N THR A 454 0.09 38.84 -6.67
CA THR A 454 0.45 38.71 -8.08
C THR A 454 1.24 37.48 -8.42
N ASP A 455 1.50 36.64 -7.42
CA ASP A 455 2.16 35.38 -7.63
C ASP A 455 1.26 34.43 -8.45
N THR A 456 1.81 33.83 -9.48
CA THR A 456 1.06 32.97 -10.41
C THR A 456 0.31 31.85 -9.70
N TYR A 457 0.97 31.20 -8.74
CA TYR A 457 0.34 30.13 -7.97
C TYR A 457 -0.85 30.62 -7.14
N LEU A 458 -0.73 31.77 -6.51
CA LEU A 458 -1.79 32.33 -5.71
C LEU A 458 -2.95 32.84 -6.58
N ASN A 459 -2.65 33.38 -7.75
CA ASN A 459 -3.68 33.79 -8.71
C ASN A 459 -4.43 32.59 -9.28
N GLU A 460 -3.76 31.51 -9.55
CA GLU A 460 -4.40 30.25 -9.97
C GLU A 460 -5.23 29.59 -8.85
N THR A 461 -4.76 29.74 -7.62
CA THR A 461 -5.40 29.13 -6.44
C THR A 461 -6.53 30.00 -5.90
N PHE A 462 -6.34 31.31 -5.91
CA PHE A 462 -7.27 32.32 -5.43
C PHE A 462 -7.53 33.33 -6.55
N PRO A 463 -8.51 33.08 -7.42
CA PRO A 463 -8.80 33.94 -8.57
C PRO A 463 -9.23 35.38 -8.17
N GLN A 464 -9.58 35.58 -6.91
CA GLN A 464 -9.89 36.89 -6.37
C GLN A 464 -8.71 37.45 -5.57
N PRO A 465 -8.41 38.73 -5.69
CA PRO A 465 -7.34 39.37 -4.94
C PRO A 465 -7.63 39.30 -3.44
N LEU A 466 -6.60 39.02 -2.68
CA LEU A 466 -6.63 39.14 -1.23
C LEU A 466 -6.22 40.53 -0.83
N ALA A 467 -7.01 41.15 0.03
CA ALA A 467 -6.75 42.49 0.53
C ALA A 467 -6.81 42.56 2.05
N TYR A 468 -5.93 43.33 2.65
CA TYR A 468 -5.96 43.54 4.10
C TYR A 468 -7.03 44.57 4.47
N SER A 469 -7.95 44.19 5.36
CA SER A 469 -8.92 45.10 5.94
C SER A 469 -8.34 45.82 7.15
N LYS A 470 -8.19 47.15 7.03
CA LYS A 470 -7.75 47.95 8.17
C LYS A 470 -8.76 48.00 9.31
N LYS A 471 -10.04 47.88 9.00
CA LYS A 471 -11.12 47.92 9.97
C LYS A 471 -11.09 46.67 10.84
N ASP A 472 -10.95 45.54 10.23
CA ASP A 472 -11.03 44.22 10.91
C ASP A 472 -9.65 43.72 11.33
N LYS A 473 -8.58 44.45 10.97
CA LYS A 473 -7.19 44.03 11.19
C LYS A 473 -6.89 42.63 10.67
N ALA A 474 -7.53 42.24 9.58
CA ALA A 474 -7.46 40.94 8.99
C ALA A 474 -7.35 40.99 7.47
N TRP A 475 -6.83 39.94 6.88
CA TRP A 475 -6.85 39.71 5.45
C TRP A 475 -8.20 39.18 5.02
N ASN A 476 -8.83 39.88 4.08
CA ASN A 476 -10.07 39.45 3.46
C ASN A 476 -9.75 38.62 2.23
N ALA A 477 -10.18 37.38 2.25
CA ALA A 477 -10.27 36.56 1.06
C ALA A 477 -11.72 36.54 0.59
N TYR A 478 -11.92 36.48 -0.71
CA TYR A 478 -13.26 36.35 -1.28
C TYR A 478 -13.92 35.03 -0.78
N ASP A 479 -13.11 34.00 -0.64
CA ASP A 479 -13.51 32.76 0.03
C ASP A 479 -12.54 32.47 1.18
N SER A 480 -12.87 32.90 2.36
CA SER A 480 -12.05 32.74 3.55
C SER A 480 -11.89 31.28 3.96
N GLN A 481 -12.87 30.42 3.69
CA GLN A 481 -12.76 29.01 4.00
C GLN A 481 -11.75 28.30 3.09
N LEU A 482 -11.82 28.54 1.78
CA LEU A 482 -10.85 27.99 0.83
C LEU A 482 -9.44 28.48 1.14
N PHE A 483 -9.31 29.74 1.51
CA PHE A 483 -8.04 30.34 1.90
C PHE A 483 -7.46 29.66 3.15
N ASN A 484 -8.25 29.50 4.19
CA ASN A 484 -7.83 28.86 5.42
C ASN A 484 -7.40 27.39 5.20
N VAL A 485 -8.11 26.65 4.34
CA VAL A 485 -7.72 25.29 3.97
C VAL A 485 -6.37 25.26 3.25
N LYS A 486 -6.14 26.20 2.34
CA LYS A 486 -4.86 26.28 1.61
C LYS A 486 -3.71 26.68 2.52
N LEU A 487 -3.92 27.60 3.44
CA LEU A 487 -2.94 27.96 4.46
C LEU A 487 -2.61 26.81 5.39
N TYR A 488 -3.61 26.06 5.83
CA TYR A 488 -3.38 24.88 6.64
C TYR A 488 -2.49 23.86 5.89
N ARG A 489 -2.77 23.63 4.62
CA ARG A 489 -1.92 22.77 3.77
C ARG A 489 -0.51 23.33 3.65
N LEU A 490 -0.36 24.62 3.47
CA LEU A 490 0.94 25.27 3.41
C LEU A 490 1.72 25.09 4.72
N ALA A 491 1.08 25.32 5.85
CA ALA A 491 1.66 25.13 7.17
C ALA A 491 2.11 23.70 7.42
N THR A 492 1.30 22.72 6.99
CA THR A 492 1.60 21.30 7.10
C THR A 492 2.81 20.93 6.25
N CYS A 493 2.92 21.48 5.04
CA CYS A 493 4.03 21.20 4.13
C CYS A 493 5.34 21.83 4.58
N THR A 494 5.30 23.02 5.19
CA THR A 494 6.50 23.73 5.64
C THR A 494 6.95 23.37 7.06
N GLY A 495 6.15 22.61 7.79
CA GLY A 495 6.38 22.31 9.20
C GLY A 495 6.27 23.53 10.14
N GLN A 496 5.77 24.65 9.63
CA GLN A 496 5.61 25.88 10.41
C GLN A 496 4.17 26.04 10.88
N LYS A 497 3.99 26.22 12.18
CA LYS A 497 2.66 26.36 12.82
C LYS A 497 2.06 27.78 12.80
N ARG A 498 2.58 28.68 11.98
CA ARG A 498 2.22 30.11 11.99
C ARG A 498 1.35 30.59 10.83
N TYR A 499 0.79 29.67 10.07
CA TYR A 499 -0.07 30.03 8.93
C TYR A 499 -1.55 29.80 9.24
#